data_700aa13d5c29a7d5f3b04e739a9994ba
#
_entry.id   700aa13d5c29a7d5f3b04e739a9994ba
#
_cell.length_a   1.000
_cell.length_b   1.000
_cell.length_c   1.000
_cell.angle_alpha   90.00
_cell.angle_beta   90.00
_cell.angle_gamma   90.00
#
_symmetry.space_group_name_H-M   'P 1'
#
loop_
_entity.id
_entity.type
_entity.pdbx_description
1 polymer ?
#
loop_
_entity_poly.entity_id
_entity_poly.type
_entity_poly.pdbx_seq_one_letter_code
_entity_poly.pdbx_strand_id
1 'polypeptide(L)'
;MEQGKVETIVCIRHGEKPLLGLGQLTCKGLNRALALPQVLLAKFGKPSFIFAPDPNQVTMDPGGEYCYVRPLATIGPAAIEYGLPVNTHFGFKDITGLQQELTKPVYESSTIFVAWEHIYLDDFVRALVKSFDGDVSQIPGWQGNDYDSIFVVRITHGKGKTTATFSRDAEGLNNLGSDCPRPGAP
;
A
#
# COMPACT_ATOMS: atom_id res chain seq x y z
N MET A 1 -16.27 -29.27 4.12
CA MET A 1 -15.08 -28.68 4.76
C MET A 1 -15.26 -27.17 4.68
N GLU A 2 -15.42 -26.49 5.80
CA GLU A 2 -15.55 -25.04 5.85
C GLU A 2 -14.20 -24.45 5.44
N GLN A 3 -14.13 -23.72 4.32
CA GLN A 3 -12.91 -23.04 3.89
C GLN A 3 -12.55 -22.01 4.98
N GLY A 4 -11.27 -22.03 5.41
CA GLY A 4 -10.77 -21.01 6.33
C GLY A 4 -10.97 -19.61 5.75
N LYS A 5 -11.25 -18.63 6.60
CA LYS A 5 -11.33 -17.22 6.19
C LYS A 5 -9.94 -16.76 5.71
N VAL A 6 -9.89 -16.03 4.60
CA VAL A 6 -8.65 -15.49 4.06
C VAL A 6 -8.71 -13.98 4.03
N GLU A 7 -7.80 -13.36 4.76
CA GLU A 7 -7.53 -11.92 4.69
C GLU A 7 -6.42 -11.69 3.67
N THR A 8 -6.62 -10.74 2.77
CA THR A 8 -5.62 -10.36 1.75
C THR A 8 -5.21 -8.91 1.92
N ILE A 9 -3.96 -8.67 2.29
CA ILE A 9 -3.39 -7.34 2.46
C ILE A 9 -2.49 -7.05 1.27
N VAL A 10 -2.88 -6.05 0.46
CA VAL A 10 -2.20 -5.62 -0.76
C VAL A 10 -1.45 -4.33 -0.45
N CYS A 11 -0.14 -4.40 -0.43
CA CYS A 11 0.75 -3.33 -0.06
C CYS A 11 1.39 -2.71 -1.31
N ILE A 12 1.24 -1.41 -1.48
CA ILE A 12 1.84 -0.62 -2.54
C ILE A 12 2.65 0.53 -1.97
N ARG A 13 3.72 0.90 -2.66
CA ARG A 13 4.46 2.10 -2.35
C ARG A 13 3.74 3.34 -2.92
N HIS A 14 3.93 4.51 -2.31
CA HIS A 14 3.55 5.78 -2.94
C HIS A 14 4.22 5.96 -4.31
N GLY A 15 3.59 6.71 -5.22
CA GLY A 15 4.14 7.03 -6.54
C GLY A 15 5.44 7.84 -6.48
N GLU A 16 6.04 8.09 -7.64
CA GLU A 16 7.31 8.78 -7.81
C GLU A 16 7.30 10.17 -7.15
N LYS A 17 8.40 10.51 -6.45
CA LYS A 17 8.59 11.78 -5.74
C LYS A 17 9.62 12.68 -6.44
N PRO A 18 9.51 14.02 -6.31
CA PRO A 18 10.54 14.95 -6.78
C PRO A 18 11.89 14.73 -6.08
N LEU A 19 12.97 15.21 -6.69
CA LEU A 19 14.31 15.14 -6.08
C LEU A 19 14.36 15.82 -4.70
N LEU A 20 13.67 16.96 -4.54
CA LEU A 20 13.55 17.65 -3.26
C LEU A 20 12.51 17.03 -2.30
N GLY A 21 11.77 16.02 -2.74
CA GLY A 21 10.75 15.31 -1.97
C GLY A 21 9.44 16.06 -1.84
N LEU A 22 9.44 17.22 -1.18
CA LEU A 22 8.32 18.16 -0.97
C LEU A 22 7.07 17.51 -0.32
N GLY A 23 7.19 16.35 0.30
CA GLY A 23 6.05 15.57 0.80
C GLY A 23 5.11 15.07 -0.32
N GLN A 24 5.39 15.35 -1.61
CA GLN A 24 4.47 15.32 -2.75
C GLN A 24 4.91 14.33 -3.85
N LEU A 25 4.01 14.05 -4.79
CA LEU A 25 4.27 13.28 -6.01
C LEU A 25 4.84 14.14 -7.14
N THR A 26 5.53 13.51 -8.09
CA THR A 26 5.76 14.08 -9.44
C THR A 26 4.51 13.93 -10.31
N CYS A 27 4.51 14.54 -11.52
CA CYS A 27 3.47 14.28 -12.52
C CYS A 27 3.43 12.80 -12.92
N LYS A 28 4.58 12.11 -13.02
CA LYS A 28 4.62 10.67 -13.24
C LYS A 28 3.95 9.89 -12.11
N GLY A 29 4.25 10.26 -10.84
CA GLY A 29 3.57 9.66 -9.67
C GLY A 29 2.07 9.93 -9.65
N LEU A 30 1.62 11.09 -10.11
CA LEU A 30 0.19 11.40 -10.27
C LEU A 30 -0.43 10.55 -11.39
N ASN A 31 0.25 10.40 -12.54
CA ASN A 31 -0.23 9.51 -13.61
C ASN A 31 -0.35 8.06 -13.14
N ARG A 32 0.61 7.57 -12.34
CA ARG A 32 0.54 6.27 -11.67
C ARG A 32 -0.69 6.18 -10.78
N ALA A 33 -0.90 7.16 -9.90
CA ALA A 33 -2.05 7.19 -9.00
C ALA A 33 -3.39 7.13 -9.75
N LEU A 34 -3.50 7.80 -10.91
CA LEU A 34 -4.70 7.79 -11.75
C LEU A 34 -4.91 6.47 -12.51
N ALA A 35 -3.84 5.76 -12.85
CA ALA A 35 -3.93 4.45 -13.53
C ALA A 35 -4.13 3.27 -12.54
N LEU A 36 -3.73 3.45 -11.30
CA LEU A 36 -3.70 2.40 -10.27
C LEU A 36 -5.06 1.75 -9.97
N PRO A 37 -6.20 2.47 -9.96
CA PRO A 37 -7.50 1.88 -9.66
C PRO A 37 -7.83 0.67 -10.54
N GLN A 38 -7.65 0.79 -11.83
CA GLN A 38 -7.96 -0.29 -12.78
C GLN A 38 -7.02 -1.49 -12.61
N VAL A 39 -5.75 -1.25 -12.30
CA VAL A 39 -4.75 -2.30 -12.04
C VAL A 39 -5.11 -3.09 -10.79
N LEU A 40 -5.39 -2.40 -9.69
CA LEU A 40 -5.72 -3.04 -8.42
C LEU A 40 -7.06 -3.79 -8.50
N LEU A 41 -8.06 -3.21 -9.16
CA LEU A 41 -9.37 -3.85 -9.36
C LEU A 41 -9.24 -5.14 -10.19
N ALA A 42 -8.46 -5.12 -11.27
CA ALA A 42 -8.28 -6.29 -12.14
C ALA A 42 -7.53 -7.42 -11.45
N LYS A 43 -6.56 -7.10 -10.57
CA LYS A 43 -5.72 -8.11 -9.89
C LYS A 43 -6.34 -8.66 -8.60
N PHE A 44 -7.01 -7.82 -7.81
CA PHE A 44 -7.42 -8.16 -6.44
C PHE A 44 -8.90 -7.96 -6.17
N GLY A 45 -9.65 -7.42 -7.12
CA GLY A 45 -11.04 -7.04 -6.91
C GLY A 45 -11.18 -5.74 -6.09
N LYS A 46 -12.42 -5.37 -5.80
CA LYS A 46 -12.73 -4.21 -4.95
C LYS A 46 -12.33 -4.52 -3.51
N PRO A 47 -11.53 -3.67 -2.85
CA PRO A 47 -11.17 -3.86 -1.45
C PRO A 47 -12.35 -3.57 -0.54
N SER A 48 -12.30 -4.09 0.70
CA SER A 48 -13.21 -3.71 1.77
C SER A 48 -12.70 -2.50 2.56
N PHE A 49 -11.39 -2.35 2.63
CA PHE A 49 -10.72 -1.29 3.40
C PHE A 49 -9.50 -0.73 2.67
N ILE A 50 -9.21 0.54 2.90
CA ILE A 50 -8.04 1.23 2.35
C ILE A 50 -7.33 1.99 3.48
N PHE A 51 -6.01 1.87 3.54
CA PHE A 51 -5.16 2.53 4.52
C PHE A 51 -4.06 3.36 3.85
N ALA A 52 -3.78 4.51 4.42
CA ALA A 52 -2.62 5.35 4.13
C ALA A 52 -2.17 6.02 5.43
N PRO A 53 -0.92 6.48 5.56
CA PRO A 53 -0.49 7.16 6.77
C PRO A 53 -1.17 8.51 6.94
N ASP A 54 -1.21 9.00 8.20
CA ASP A 54 -1.70 10.33 8.56
C ASP A 54 -0.92 11.41 7.77
N PRO A 55 -1.58 12.17 6.89
CA PRO A 55 -0.93 13.19 6.08
C PRO A 55 -0.42 14.38 6.90
N ASN A 56 -0.83 14.55 8.16
CA ASN A 56 -0.32 15.59 9.05
C ASN A 56 1.07 15.26 9.60
N GLN A 57 1.52 14.01 9.48
CA GLN A 57 2.88 13.63 9.88
C GLN A 57 3.90 14.32 8.99
N VAL A 58 4.97 14.81 9.62
CA VAL A 58 6.05 15.50 8.93
C VAL A 58 7.14 14.53 8.52
N THR A 59 7.54 14.58 7.25
CA THR A 59 8.70 13.87 6.73
C THR A 59 9.84 14.85 6.46
N MET A 60 11.08 14.40 6.75
CA MET A 60 12.27 15.11 6.34
C MET A 60 12.66 14.67 4.93
N ASP A 61 12.46 15.54 3.97
CA ASP A 61 12.87 15.36 2.58
C ASP A 61 14.12 16.24 2.28
N PRO A 62 14.85 16.02 1.17
CA PRO A 62 16.03 16.86 0.84
C PRO A 62 15.75 18.35 0.74
N GLY A 63 14.51 18.75 0.43
CA GLY A 63 14.09 20.16 0.38
C GLY A 63 13.63 20.75 1.71
N GLY A 64 13.55 19.97 2.79
CA GLY A 64 13.08 20.40 4.11
C GLY A 64 12.01 19.51 4.73
N GLU A 65 11.30 20.05 5.70
CA GLU A 65 10.20 19.37 6.39
C GLU A 65 8.86 19.65 5.71
N TYR A 66 8.12 18.59 5.41
CA TYR A 66 6.82 18.68 4.72
C TYR A 66 5.81 17.68 5.27
N CYS A 67 4.53 18.02 5.22
CA CYS A 67 3.45 17.05 5.44
C CYS A 67 3.57 15.88 4.47
N TYR A 68 3.38 14.65 4.99
CA TYR A 68 3.63 13.42 4.22
C TYR A 68 2.40 12.98 3.44
N VAL A 69 2.08 13.68 2.35
CA VAL A 69 0.83 13.44 1.59
C VAL A 69 0.95 12.39 0.48
N ARG A 70 2.17 11.97 0.10
CA ARG A 70 2.42 11.07 -1.04
C ARG A 70 1.58 9.80 -1.05
N PRO A 71 1.51 8.99 0.03
CA PRO A 71 0.74 7.75 0.01
C PRO A 71 -0.76 8.00 -0.15
N LEU A 72 -1.30 9.00 0.54
CA LEU A 72 -2.71 9.38 0.40
C LEU A 72 -3.02 9.87 -1.03
N ALA A 73 -2.14 10.70 -1.62
CA ALA A 73 -2.28 11.16 -3.00
C ALA A 73 -2.19 10.00 -4.01
N THR A 74 -1.42 8.93 -3.69
CA THR A 74 -1.31 7.75 -4.55
C THR A 74 -2.57 6.90 -4.55
N ILE A 75 -3.15 6.63 -3.37
CA ILE A 75 -4.30 5.73 -3.25
C ILE A 75 -5.65 6.45 -3.35
N GLY A 76 -5.65 7.77 -3.23
CA GLY A 76 -6.86 8.61 -3.25
C GLY A 76 -7.74 8.38 -4.48
N PRO A 77 -7.21 8.37 -5.73
CA PRO A 77 -8.01 8.07 -6.91
C PRO A 77 -8.72 6.72 -6.83
N ALA A 78 -8.05 5.68 -6.33
CA ALA A 78 -8.66 4.36 -6.14
C ALA A 78 -9.77 4.39 -5.07
N ALA A 79 -9.55 5.08 -3.97
CA ALA A 79 -10.57 5.25 -2.93
C ALA A 79 -11.82 5.96 -3.47
N ILE A 80 -11.63 7.02 -4.27
CA ILE A 80 -12.72 7.78 -4.91
C ILE A 80 -13.48 6.88 -5.89
N GLU A 81 -12.78 6.17 -6.78
CA GLU A 81 -13.40 5.29 -7.79
C GLU A 81 -14.19 4.15 -7.13
N TYR A 82 -13.67 3.59 -6.04
CA TYR A 82 -14.35 2.51 -5.32
C TYR A 82 -15.44 2.99 -4.36
N GLY A 83 -15.52 4.30 -4.09
CA GLY A 83 -16.47 4.88 -3.15
C GLY A 83 -16.18 4.46 -1.70
N LEU A 84 -14.90 4.40 -1.32
CA LEU A 84 -14.45 3.97 0.01
C LEU A 84 -13.68 5.08 0.73
N PRO A 85 -13.80 5.18 2.07
CA PRO A 85 -12.94 6.04 2.85
C PRO A 85 -11.51 5.49 2.90
N VAL A 86 -10.53 6.37 3.11
CA VAL A 86 -9.16 5.98 3.46
C VAL A 86 -8.98 6.14 4.97
N ASN A 87 -8.58 5.08 5.65
CA ASN A 87 -8.17 5.16 7.04
C ASN A 87 -6.76 5.77 7.13
N THR A 88 -6.64 6.91 7.80
CA THR A 88 -5.37 7.64 7.97
C THR A 88 -5.01 7.85 9.44
N HIS A 89 -5.40 6.93 10.32
CA HIS A 89 -5.20 7.08 11.76
C HIS A 89 -3.76 6.84 12.25
N PHE A 90 -2.90 6.24 11.42
CA PHE A 90 -1.56 5.83 11.81
C PHE A 90 -0.51 6.73 11.15
N GLY A 91 0.47 7.19 11.92
CA GLY A 91 1.66 7.84 11.37
C GLY A 91 2.49 6.88 10.52
N PHE A 92 3.22 7.38 9.52
CA PHE A 92 3.96 6.52 8.59
C PHE A 92 5.05 5.66 9.26
N LYS A 93 5.47 6.00 10.47
CA LYS A 93 6.41 5.23 11.31
C LYS A 93 5.69 4.27 12.27
N ASP A 94 4.38 4.41 12.46
CA ASP A 94 3.61 3.60 13.40
C ASP A 94 3.16 2.27 12.78
N ILE A 95 4.15 1.46 12.44
CA ILE A 95 3.95 0.12 11.87
C ILE A 95 3.34 -0.84 12.88
N THR A 96 3.68 -0.69 14.15
CA THR A 96 3.11 -1.51 15.22
C THR A 96 1.61 -1.27 15.36
N GLY A 97 1.18 -0.01 15.36
CA GLY A 97 -0.25 0.34 15.42
C GLY A 97 -1.01 -0.17 14.19
N LEU A 98 -0.45 -0.01 12.98
CA LEU A 98 -1.03 -0.54 11.74
C LEU A 98 -1.16 -2.07 11.81
N GLN A 99 -0.13 -2.80 12.27
CA GLN A 99 -0.17 -4.25 12.40
C GLN A 99 -1.24 -4.69 13.40
N GLN A 100 -1.31 -4.06 14.57
CA GLN A 100 -2.33 -4.36 15.58
C GLN A 100 -3.74 -4.10 15.06
N GLU A 101 -3.94 -3.05 14.26
CA GLU A 101 -5.22 -2.78 13.61
C GLU A 101 -5.58 -3.91 12.65
N LEU A 102 -4.71 -4.20 11.68
CA LEU A 102 -4.99 -5.15 10.60
C LEU A 102 -5.04 -6.62 11.05
N THR A 103 -4.69 -6.94 12.29
CA THR A 103 -4.86 -8.28 12.86
C THR A 103 -6.15 -8.44 13.66
N LYS A 104 -7.04 -7.44 13.66
CA LYS A 104 -8.35 -7.55 14.33
C LYS A 104 -9.33 -8.44 13.57
N PRO A 105 -10.23 -9.14 14.25
CA PRO A 105 -11.19 -10.06 13.61
C PRO A 105 -12.10 -9.44 12.54
N VAL A 106 -12.30 -8.12 12.56
CA VAL A 106 -13.13 -7.40 11.59
C VAL A 106 -12.55 -7.47 10.17
N TYR A 107 -11.25 -7.71 10.04
CA TYR A 107 -10.55 -7.79 8.76
C TYR A 107 -10.44 -9.21 8.18
N GLU A 108 -10.72 -10.24 8.98
CA GLU A 108 -10.77 -11.62 8.48
C GLU A 108 -11.72 -11.72 7.27
N SER A 109 -11.32 -12.39 6.21
CA SER A 109 -12.08 -12.51 4.94
C SER A 109 -12.17 -11.22 4.10
N SER A 110 -11.34 -10.23 4.36
CA SER A 110 -11.33 -8.95 3.65
C SER A 110 -10.15 -8.84 2.69
N THR A 111 -10.32 -8.05 1.62
CA THR A 111 -9.21 -7.50 0.84
C THR A 111 -8.96 -6.07 1.31
N ILE A 112 -7.72 -5.77 1.65
CA ILE A 112 -7.29 -4.50 2.23
C ILE A 112 -6.17 -3.92 1.37
N PHE A 113 -6.29 -2.66 0.96
CA PHE A 113 -5.22 -1.96 0.27
C PHE A 113 -4.48 -1.03 1.23
N VAL A 114 -3.15 -1.10 1.23
CA VAL A 114 -2.26 -0.30 2.06
C VAL A 114 -1.26 0.43 1.18
N ALA A 115 -1.37 1.75 1.09
CA ALA A 115 -0.41 2.60 0.39
C ALA A 115 0.52 3.28 1.41
N TRP A 116 1.83 3.06 1.32
CA TRP A 116 2.76 3.49 2.37
C TRP A 116 4.14 3.91 1.84
N GLU A 117 5.06 4.18 2.77
CA GLU A 117 6.47 4.38 2.52
C GLU A 117 7.19 3.01 2.47
N HIS A 118 8.07 2.80 1.49
CA HIS A 118 8.60 1.47 1.16
C HIS A 118 9.44 0.81 2.26
N ILE A 119 10.22 1.59 3.04
CA ILE A 119 11.06 1.04 4.12
C ILE A 119 10.15 0.51 5.23
N TYR A 120 9.22 1.34 5.70
CA TYR A 120 8.27 0.95 6.75
C TYR A 120 7.29 -0.13 6.27
N LEU A 121 6.97 -0.15 4.98
CA LEU A 121 6.11 -1.18 4.40
C LEU A 121 6.83 -2.54 4.32
N ASP A 122 8.13 -2.54 4.01
CA ASP A 122 8.96 -3.76 4.07
C ASP A 122 9.00 -4.32 5.50
N ASP A 123 9.24 -3.45 6.49
CA ASP A 123 9.22 -3.82 7.91
C ASP A 123 7.84 -4.36 8.34
N PHE A 124 6.77 -3.71 7.92
CA PHE A 124 5.38 -4.13 8.19
C PHE A 124 5.10 -5.53 7.64
N VAL A 125 5.40 -5.76 6.36
CA VAL A 125 5.14 -7.05 5.70
C VAL A 125 5.92 -8.18 6.37
N ARG A 126 7.20 -7.94 6.71
CA ARG A 126 8.02 -8.93 7.44
C ARG A 126 7.49 -9.23 8.82
N ALA A 127 7.15 -8.18 9.60
CA ALA A 127 6.59 -8.34 10.93
C ALA A 127 5.27 -9.12 10.89
N LEU A 128 4.39 -8.78 9.94
CA LEU A 128 3.09 -9.43 9.78
C LEU A 128 3.23 -10.91 9.40
N VAL A 129 4.06 -11.24 8.38
CA VAL A 129 4.30 -12.62 7.97
C VAL A 129 4.91 -13.43 9.11
N LYS A 130 5.89 -12.86 9.83
CA LYS A 130 6.53 -13.52 10.98
C LYS A 130 5.55 -13.79 12.12
N SER A 131 4.60 -12.89 12.39
CA SER A 131 3.64 -13.05 13.50
C SER A 131 2.68 -14.22 13.32
N PHE A 132 2.57 -14.74 12.09
CA PHE A 132 1.75 -15.92 11.74
C PHE A 132 2.58 -17.10 11.20
N ASP A 133 3.83 -17.25 11.71
CA ASP A 133 4.74 -18.34 11.35
C ASP A 133 5.03 -18.48 9.85
N GLY A 134 4.91 -17.39 9.08
CA GLY A 134 5.24 -17.37 7.66
C GLY A 134 6.75 -17.27 7.40
N ASP A 135 7.17 -17.67 6.20
CA ASP A 135 8.56 -17.64 5.78
C ASP A 135 8.98 -16.24 5.29
N VAL A 136 9.67 -15.49 6.15
CA VAL A 136 10.17 -14.16 5.83
C VAL A 136 11.35 -14.16 4.85
N SER A 137 12.01 -15.31 4.61
CA SER A 137 13.12 -15.40 3.65
C SER A 137 12.67 -15.21 2.21
N GLN A 138 11.38 -15.44 1.94
CA GLN A 138 10.75 -15.23 0.63
C GLN A 138 10.50 -13.75 0.30
N ILE A 139 10.62 -12.85 1.27
CA ILE A 139 10.32 -11.43 1.09
C ILE A 139 11.59 -10.74 0.59
N PRO A 140 11.64 -10.25 -0.67
CA PRO A 140 12.78 -9.46 -1.14
C PRO A 140 12.80 -8.10 -0.43
N GLY A 141 13.97 -7.49 -0.28
CA GLY A 141 14.06 -6.11 0.20
C GLY A 141 13.42 -5.14 -0.82
N TRP A 142 12.63 -4.19 -0.35
CA TRP A 142 12.02 -3.18 -1.22
C TRP A 142 13.05 -2.15 -1.66
N GLN A 143 13.40 -2.14 -2.94
CA GLN A 143 14.43 -1.25 -3.47
C GLN A 143 13.95 0.21 -3.54
N GLY A 144 14.83 1.16 -3.24
CA GLY A 144 14.49 2.59 -3.20
C GLY A 144 14.05 3.21 -4.54
N ASN A 145 14.34 2.56 -5.67
CA ASN A 145 13.90 2.96 -7.01
C ASN A 145 12.70 2.14 -7.54
N ASP A 146 12.18 1.20 -6.73
CA ASP A 146 11.05 0.36 -7.11
C ASP A 146 9.73 1.01 -6.67
N TYR A 147 8.97 1.50 -7.64
CA TYR A 147 7.62 2.04 -7.48
C TYR A 147 6.54 1.12 -8.04
N ASP A 148 6.92 -0.04 -8.60
CA ASP A 148 6.02 -0.90 -9.36
C ASP A 148 5.65 -2.19 -8.62
N SER A 149 6.40 -2.56 -7.59
CA SER A 149 6.11 -3.76 -6.82
C SER A 149 4.83 -3.64 -6.00
N ILE A 150 4.08 -4.73 -5.98
CA ILE A 150 2.97 -4.97 -5.07
C ILE A 150 3.38 -6.13 -4.16
N PHE A 151 3.41 -5.92 -2.85
CA PHE A 151 3.60 -6.99 -1.88
C PHE A 151 2.24 -7.44 -1.36
N VAL A 152 2.00 -8.73 -1.39
CA VAL A 152 0.72 -9.32 -0.99
C VAL A 152 0.93 -10.29 0.16
N VAL A 153 0.26 -10.04 1.27
CA VAL A 153 0.20 -10.97 2.41
C VAL A 153 -1.19 -11.59 2.46
N ARG A 154 -1.25 -12.91 2.51
CA ARG A 154 -2.51 -13.63 2.75
C ARG A 154 -2.45 -14.32 4.10
N ILE A 155 -3.39 -13.97 4.97
CA ILE A 155 -3.54 -14.57 6.30
C ILE A 155 -4.72 -15.53 6.23
N THR A 156 -4.44 -16.81 6.44
CA THR A 156 -5.48 -17.87 6.46
C THR A 156 -5.82 -18.22 7.90
N HIS A 157 -7.04 -17.88 8.29
CA HIS A 157 -7.58 -18.14 9.63
C HIS A 157 -8.23 -19.54 9.65
N GLY A 158 -7.50 -20.54 10.13
CA GLY A 158 -7.97 -21.93 10.24
C GLY A 158 -8.46 -22.30 11.64
N LYS A 159 -9.16 -23.44 11.76
CA LYS A 159 -9.54 -24.01 13.05
C LYS A 159 -8.29 -24.49 13.82
N GLY A 160 -7.72 -23.64 14.65
CA GLY A 160 -6.59 -23.98 15.52
C GLY A 160 -5.22 -23.40 15.10
N LYS A 161 -5.07 -22.94 13.87
CA LYS A 161 -3.84 -22.27 13.43
C LYS A 161 -4.15 -21.19 12.38
N THR A 162 -3.60 -20.00 12.59
CA THR A 162 -3.55 -18.93 11.59
C THR A 162 -2.16 -18.93 10.96
N THR A 163 -2.09 -18.80 9.64
CA THR A 163 -0.82 -18.78 8.90
C THR A 163 -0.79 -17.63 7.92
N ALA A 164 0.38 -17.09 7.63
CA ALA A 164 0.56 -16.07 6.61
C ALA A 164 1.47 -16.57 5.48
N THR A 165 1.15 -16.15 4.26
CA THR A 165 1.97 -16.35 3.07
C THR A 165 2.25 -15.00 2.41
N PHE A 166 3.40 -14.91 1.76
CA PHE A 166 3.81 -13.74 0.98
C PHE A 166 3.83 -14.07 -0.51
N SER A 167 3.45 -13.09 -1.33
CA SER A 167 3.72 -13.11 -2.77
C SER A 167 4.00 -11.70 -3.27
N ARG A 168 4.78 -11.59 -4.37
CA ARG A 168 5.07 -10.33 -5.05
C ARG A 168 4.34 -10.30 -6.39
N ASP A 169 3.76 -9.16 -6.72
CA ASP A 169 3.19 -8.82 -8.02
C ASP A 169 3.76 -7.46 -8.49
N ALA A 170 3.32 -6.94 -9.62
CA ALA A 170 3.72 -5.65 -10.15
C ALA A 170 2.50 -4.85 -10.62
N GLU A 171 2.59 -3.52 -10.52
CA GLU A 171 1.57 -2.61 -11.07
C GLU A 171 1.60 -2.59 -12.60
N GLY A 172 2.79 -2.74 -13.21
CA GLY A 172 3.00 -2.64 -14.65
C GLY A 172 2.98 -1.19 -15.15
N LEU A 173 3.22 -0.20 -14.28
CA LEU A 173 3.03 1.22 -14.54
C LEU A 173 4.34 2.01 -14.73
N ASN A 174 5.48 1.34 -14.88
CA ASN A 174 6.79 2.01 -15.01
C ASN A 174 6.95 2.86 -16.26
N ASN A 175 6.18 2.58 -17.32
CA ASN A 175 6.29 3.25 -18.63
C ASN A 175 5.39 4.49 -18.77
N LEU A 176 4.75 4.97 -17.70
CA LEU A 176 3.92 6.17 -17.72
C LEU A 176 4.75 7.42 -17.99
N GLY A 177 4.13 8.36 -18.72
CA GLY A 177 4.72 9.65 -19.05
C GLY A 177 4.99 10.52 -17.81
N SER A 178 5.93 11.47 -17.97
CA SER A 178 6.30 12.42 -16.92
C SER A 178 5.58 13.78 -17.03
N ASP A 179 4.74 13.97 -18.04
CA ASP A 179 3.91 15.16 -18.16
C ASP A 179 2.70 15.06 -17.24
N CYS A 180 2.33 16.19 -16.63
CA CYS A 180 1.12 16.24 -15.81
C CYS A 180 -0.14 16.03 -16.66
N PRO A 181 -1.14 15.28 -16.15
CA PRO A 181 -2.40 15.13 -16.82
C PRO A 181 -3.07 16.50 -16.99
N ARG A 182 -3.57 16.80 -18.19
CA ARG A 182 -4.28 18.05 -18.50
C ARG A 182 -5.72 17.73 -18.87
N PRO A 183 -6.71 18.49 -18.38
CA PRO A 183 -8.09 18.36 -18.84
C PRO A 183 -8.16 18.56 -20.36
N GLY A 184 -8.77 17.63 -21.07
CA GLY A 184 -8.99 17.76 -22.52
C GLY A 184 -7.80 17.42 -23.41
N ALA A 185 -6.70 16.88 -22.90
CA ALA A 185 -5.71 16.21 -23.75
C ALA A 185 -6.29 14.87 -24.24
N PRO A 186 -6.25 14.57 -25.55
CA PRO A 186 -6.77 13.33 -26.09
C PRO A 186 -5.99 12.10 -25.60
#